data_4fa3da78df2e61aa3eb04d5eb886862e
#
_entry.id   4fa3da78df2e61aa3eb04d5eb886862e
#
_cell.length_a   1.000
_cell.length_b   1.000
_cell.length_c   1.000
_cell.angle_alpha   90.00
_cell.angle_beta   90.00
_cell.angle_gamma   90.00
#
_symmetry.space_group_name_H-M   'P 1'
#
loop_
_entity.id
_entity.type
_entity.pdbx_description
1 polymer ?
#
loop_
_entity_poly.entity_id
_entity_poly.type
_entity_poly.pdbx_seq_one_letter_code
_entity_poly.pdbx_strand_id
1 'polypeptide(L)'
;MAKKTKEENINLDSILFKCRAILRAARNSGSFFEKRDMMLTLVFLRFIGEKFEDGVEKLRQDLIKEGLDPDDKAIKTAFFDDATFTDGTYNLRVEARWSTIINTPAPRLNVALDDALHSIATSSKQLKGCFIEGTFTTPSLAPNDIKKIV
;
A
#
# COMPACT_ATOMS: atom_id res chain seq x y z
N MET A 1 -34.15 6.07 13.99
CA MET A 1 -32.94 6.35 14.81
C MET A 1 -31.70 6.00 13.97
N ALA A 2 -31.01 7.01 13.48
CA ALA A 2 -29.79 6.82 12.73
C ALA A 2 -28.68 6.37 13.70
N LYS A 3 -28.15 5.17 13.51
CA LYS A 3 -26.89 4.75 14.13
C LYS A 3 -25.78 5.66 13.59
N LYS A 4 -25.35 6.59 14.41
CA LYS A 4 -24.09 7.30 14.21
C LYS A 4 -22.99 6.25 14.16
N THR A 5 -22.48 5.97 12.98
CA THR A 5 -21.21 5.26 12.79
C THR A 5 -20.16 6.12 13.49
N LYS A 6 -19.58 5.59 14.55
CA LYS A 6 -18.42 6.16 15.22
C LYS A 6 -17.31 6.09 14.18
N GLU A 7 -17.07 7.17 13.46
CA GLU A 7 -15.81 7.37 12.78
C GLU A 7 -14.75 7.29 13.88
N GLU A 8 -14.01 6.20 13.93
CA GLU A 8 -12.78 6.14 14.68
C GLU A 8 -11.88 7.20 14.07
N ASN A 9 -11.81 8.34 14.74
CA ASN A 9 -10.79 9.34 14.48
C ASN A 9 -9.44 8.65 14.69
N ILE A 10 -8.91 8.09 13.61
CA ILE A 10 -7.57 7.49 13.62
C ILE A 10 -6.65 8.65 13.97
N ASN A 11 -6.15 8.65 15.20
CA ASN A 11 -5.23 9.68 15.65
C ASN A 11 -3.88 9.45 14.95
N LEU A 12 -3.71 10.08 13.80
CA LEU A 12 -2.51 9.97 12.96
C LEU A 12 -1.24 10.28 13.77
N ASP A 13 -1.31 11.24 14.67
CA ASP A 13 -0.17 11.60 15.53
C ASP A 13 0.24 10.44 16.44
N SER A 14 -0.74 9.72 17.00
CA SER A 14 -0.48 8.53 17.83
C SER A 14 0.16 7.40 17.01
N ILE A 15 -0.29 7.20 15.78
CA ILE A 15 0.28 6.18 14.87
C ILE A 15 1.70 6.56 14.50
N LEU A 16 1.94 7.78 14.07
CA LEU A 16 3.27 8.28 13.73
C LEU A 16 4.23 8.23 14.91
N PHE A 17 3.74 8.54 16.12
CA PHE A 17 4.54 8.43 17.33
C PHE A 17 4.95 6.98 17.63
N LYS A 18 4.02 6.03 17.49
CA LYS A 18 4.30 4.59 17.66
C LYS A 18 5.31 4.09 16.62
N CYS A 19 5.13 4.45 15.36
CA CYS A 19 6.07 4.11 14.29
C CYS A 19 7.47 4.66 14.57
N ARG A 20 7.55 5.92 15.02
CA ARG A 20 8.81 6.56 15.42
C ARG A 20 9.47 5.83 16.59
N ALA A 21 8.71 5.40 17.58
CA ALA A 21 9.23 4.65 18.74
C ALA A 21 9.80 3.28 18.29
N ILE A 22 9.11 2.57 17.40
CA ILE A 22 9.58 1.30 16.82
C ILE A 22 10.90 1.51 16.07
N LEU A 23 10.97 2.53 15.23
CA LEU A 23 12.17 2.85 14.45
C LEU A 23 13.35 3.29 15.32
N ARG A 24 13.09 3.97 16.45
CA ARG A 24 14.13 4.33 17.44
C ARG A 24 14.68 3.11 18.17
N ALA A 25 13.81 2.16 18.51
CA ALA A 25 14.20 0.94 19.22
C ALA A 25 14.90 -0.07 18.29
N ALA A 26 14.72 0.02 16.98
CA ALA A 26 15.36 -0.87 16.01
C ALA A 26 16.87 -0.61 15.99
N ARG A 27 17.65 -1.64 16.31
CA ARG A 27 19.12 -1.60 16.19
C ARG A 27 19.51 -1.54 14.71
N ASN A 28 20.49 -0.73 14.36
CA ASN A 28 21.00 -0.54 13.00
C ASN A 28 20.01 0.04 11.99
N SER A 29 19.08 0.86 12.45
CA SER A 29 18.01 1.41 11.61
C SER A 29 18.40 2.62 10.75
N GLY A 30 19.68 2.81 10.50
CA GLY A 30 20.18 3.90 9.65
C GLY A 30 20.07 5.30 10.27
N SER A 31 20.31 6.31 9.47
CA SER A 31 20.21 7.71 9.86
C SER A 31 18.75 8.16 10.09
N PHE A 32 18.57 9.30 10.73
CA PHE A 32 17.25 9.92 10.89
C PHE A 32 16.53 10.16 9.54
N PHE A 33 17.28 10.55 8.52
CA PHE A 33 16.74 10.82 7.19
C PHE A 33 16.24 9.55 6.50
N GLU A 34 16.99 8.46 6.60
CA GLU A 34 16.59 7.16 6.04
C GLU A 34 15.32 6.63 6.70
N LYS A 35 15.20 6.76 8.01
CA LYS A 35 14.00 6.38 8.76
C LYS A 35 12.78 7.21 8.35
N ARG A 36 12.97 8.52 8.20
CA ARG A 36 11.91 9.43 7.75
C ARG A 36 11.44 9.05 6.34
N ASP A 37 12.36 8.85 5.42
CA ASP A 37 12.05 8.55 4.03
C ASP A 37 11.35 7.20 3.90
N MET A 38 11.77 6.22 4.69
CA MET A 38 11.12 4.92 4.80
C MET A 38 9.68 5.04 5.33
N MET A 39 9.45 5.82 6.38
CA MET A 39 8.09 6.05 6.89
C MET A 39 7.19 6.74 5.87
N LEU A 40 7.70 7.77 5.20
CA LEU A 40 6.94 8.48 4.17
C LEU A 40 6.60 7.54 3.00
N THR A 41 7.52 6.68 2.63
CA THR A 41 7.29 5.68 1.57
C THR A 41 6.23 4.66 1.97
N LEU A 42 6.23 4.19 3.22
CA LEU A 42 5.19 3.29 3.74
C LEU A 42 3.81 3.96 3.78
N VAL A 43 3.73 5.21 4.23
CA VAL A 43 2.48 6.00 4.22
C VAL A 43 1.97 6.16 2.79
N PHE A 44 2.86 6.42 1.85
CA PHE A 44 2.51 6.55 0.44
C PHE A 44 2.00 5.23 -0.16
N LEU A 45 2.67 4.10 0.11
CA LEU A 45 2.23 2.79 -0.35
C LEU A 45 0.85 2.42 0.20
N ARG A 46 0.61 2.70 1.47
CA ARG A 46 -0.70 2.50 2.09
C ARG A 46 -1.76 3.38 1.44
N PHE A 47 -1.48 4.66 1.28
CA PHE A 47 -2.42 5.61 0.67
C PHE A 47 -2.81 5.19 -0.75
N ILE A 48 -1.84 4.85 -1.60
CA ILE A 48 -2.12 4.37 -2.96
C ILE A 48 -2.91 3.05 -2.92
N GLY A 49 -2.52 2.13 -2.04
CA GLY A 49 -3.19 0.84 -1.89
C GLY A 49 -4.65 0.99 -1.49
N GLU A 50 -4.94 1.82 -0.49
CA GLU A 50 -6.31 2.10 -0.04
C GLU A 50 -7.13 2.79 -1.15
N LYS A 51 -6.56 3.75 -1.84
CA LYS A 51 -7.21 4.41 -2.99
C LYS A 51 -7.54 3.44 -4.12
N PHE A 52 -6.64 2.50 -4.39
CA PHE A 52 -6.88 1.47 -5.38
C PHE A 52 -8.03 0.52 -4.95
N GLU A 53 -8.04 0.08 -3.69
CA GLU A 53 -9.06 -0.81 -3.14
C GLU A 53 -10.44 -0.12 -3.13
N ASP A 54 -10.51 1.16 -2.77
CA ASP A 54 -11.73 1.96 -2.86
C ASP A 54 -12.24 2.05 -4.31
N GLY A 55 -11.33 2.24 -5.26
CA GLY A 55 -11.66 2.27 -6.70
C GLY A 55 -12.19 0.93 -7.20
N VAL A 56 -11.61 -0.19 -6.76
CA VAL A 56 -12.09 -1.53 -7.06
C VAL A 56 -13.50 -1.76 -6.52
N GLU A 57 -13.74 -1.37 -5.27
CA GLU A 57 -15.04 -1.54 -4.63
C GLU A 57 -16.12 -0.69 -5.33
N LYS A 58 -15.80 0.55 -5.68
CA LYS A 58 -16.69 1.41 -6.45
C LYS A 58 -17.04 0.77 -7.80
N LEU A 59 -16.06 0.26 -8.52
CA LEU A 59 -16.29 -0.43 -9.80
C LEU A 59 -17.18 -1.66 -9.62
N ARG A 60 -16.96 -2.46 -8.57
CA ARG A 60 -17.82 -3.61 -8.26
C ARG A 60 -19.27 -3.20 -8.07
N GLN A 61 -19.52 -2.13 -7.31
CA GLN A 61 -20.87 -1.62 -7.08
C GLN A 61 -21.53 -1.10 -8.36
N ASP A 62 -20.77 -0.44 -9.22
CA ASP A 62 -21.28 0.07 -10.49
C ASP A 62 -21.63 -1.08 -11.45
N LEU A 63 -20.81 -2.11 -11.53
CA LEU A 63 -21.11 -3.33 -12.32
C LEU A 63 -22.37 -4.02 -11.83
N ILE A 64 -22.56 -4.13 -10.51
CA ILE A 64 -23.81 -4.71 -9.94
C ILE A 64 -25.03 -3.87 -10.30
N LYS A 65 -24.94 -2.55 -10.28
CA LYS A 65 -26.03 -1.65 -10.70
C LYS A 65 -26.40 -1.82 -12.16
N GLU A 66 -25.41 -2.14 -13.01
CA GLU A 66 -25.60 -2.44 -14.43
C GLU A 66 -26.08 -3.87 -14.69
N GLY A 67 -26.29 -4.67 -13.64
CA GLY A 67 -26.76 -6.05 -13.74
C GLY A 67 -25.68 -7.05 -14.13
N LEU A 68 -24.40 -6.68 -14.02
CA LEU A 68 -23.26 -7.53 -14.26
C LEU A 68 -22.75 -8.17 -12.96
N ASP A 69 -22.32 -9.43 -13.02
CA ASP A 69 -21.72 -10.12 -11.88
C ASP A 69 -20.22 -9.82 -11.84
N PRO A 70 -19.74 -9.05 -10.83
CA PRO A 70 -18.30 -8.74 -10.71
C PRO A 70 -17.43 -9.98 -10.43
N ASP A 71 -18.03 -11.10 -10.05
CA ASP A 71 -17.31 -12.35 -9.76
C ASP A 71 -17.27 -13.29 -10.98
N ASP A 72 -17.98 -12.95 -12.06
CA ASP A 72 -17.87 -13.66 -13.33
C ASP A 72 -16.44 -13.57 -13.88
N LYS A 73 -15.94 -14.70 -14.41
CA LYS A 73 -14.55 -14.81 -14.88
C LYS A 73 -14.24 -13.82 -16.01
N ALA A 74 -15.17 -13.63 -16.94
CA ALA A 74 -14.97 -12.72 -18.07
C ALA A 74 -14.94 -11.26 -17.59
N ILE A 75 -15.82 -10.91 -16.65
CA ILE A 75 -15.86 -9.57 -16.03
C ILE A 75 -14.58 -9.32 -15.23
N LYS A 76 -14.12 -10.28 -14.43
CA LYS A 76 -12.84 -10.16 -13.70
C LYS A 76 -11.68 -9.89 -14.64
N THR A 77 -11.55 -10.66 -15.70
CA THR A 77 -10.47 -10.47 -16.67
C THR A 77 -10.57 -9.11 -17.37
N ALA A 78 -11.77 -8.71 -17.79
CA ALA A 78 -11.95 -7.46 -18.53
C ALA A 78 -11.73 -6.19 -17.71
N PHE A 79 -12.11 -6.21 -16.41
CA PHE A 79 -12.16 -5.01 -15.59
C PHE A 79 -11.17 -4.97 -14.43
N PHE A 80 -10.72 -6.11 -13.92
CA PHE A 80 -9.89 -6.16 -12.71
C PHE A 80 -8.47 -6.65 -12.96
N ASP A 81 -8.23 -7.50 -13.94
CA ASP A 81 -6.88 -8.03 -14.22
C ASP A 81 -6.04 -7.05 -15.05
N ASP A 82 -6.64 -6.49 -16.11
CA ASP A 82 -5.99 -5.53 -17.01
C ASP A 82 -6.55 -4.10 -16.88
N ALA A 83 -7.36 -3.83 -15.86
CA ALA A 83 -8.05 -2.57 -15.75
C ALA A 83 -7.09 -1.40 -15.62
N THR A 84 -7.03 -0.61 -16.62
CA THR A 84 -6.66 0.79 -16.52
C THR A 84 -7.79 1.50 -15.79
N PHE A 85 -7.70 1.57 -14.46
CA PHE A 85 -8.58 2.44 -13.70
C PHE A 85 -8.32 3.87 -14.13
N THR A 86 -9.26 4.43 -14.88
CA THR A 86 -9.08 5.73 -15.52
C THR A 86 -9.44 6.90 -14.63
N ASP A 87 -10.04 6.66 -13.48
CA ASP A 87 -10.67 7.70 -12.66
C ASP A 87 -9.76 8.18 -11.52
N GLY A 88 -8.55 8.62 -11.86
CA GLY A 88 -7.62 9.24 -10.91
C GLY A 88 -6.98 8.27 -9.91
N THR A 89 -7.21 6.97 -10.07
CA THR A 89 -6.56 5.92 -9.29
C THR A 89 -5.44 5.28 -10.08
N TYR A 90 -4.33 4.99 -9.41
CA TYR A 90 -3.22 4.27 -10.00
C TYR A 90 -3.59 2.79 -10.13
N ASN A 91 -3.36 2.18 -11.30
CA ASN A 91 -3.50 0.74 -11.45
C ASN A 91 -2.35 0.05 -10.72
N LEU A 92 -2.69 -0.77 -9.71
CA LEU A 92 -1.71 -1.51 -8.94
C LEU A 92 -1.75 -2.99 -9.33
N ARG A 93 -0.60 -3.51 -9.73
CA ARG A 93 -0.41 -4.95 -9.86
C ARG A 93 -0.58 -5.63 -8.51
N VAL A 94 -0.86 -6.92 -8.52
CA VAL A 94 -1.17 -7.71 -7.31
C VAL A 94 -0.09 -7.56 -6.23
N GLU A 95 1.18 -7.59 -6.63
CA GLU A 95 2.32 -7.43 -5.73
C GLU A 95 2.41 -6.06 -5.05
N ALA A 96 1.85 -5.03 -5.67
CA ALA A 96 1.87 -3.65 -5.17
C ALA A 96 0.62 -3.28 -4.34
N ARG A 97 -0.36 -4.17 -4.24
CA ARG A 97 -1.58 -3.93 -3.46
C ARG A 97 -1.29 -3.99 -1.97
N TRP A 98 -1.88 -3.09 -1.21
CA TRP A 98 -1.67 -3.02 0.23
C TRP A 98 -2.09 -4.31 0.94
N SER A 99 -3.19 -4.93 0.52
CA SER A 99 -3.64 -6.24 1.03
C SER A 99 -2.61 -7.36 0.83
N THR A 100 -1.88 -7.36 -0.27
CA THR A 100 -0.78 -8.31 -0.51
C THR A 100 0.40 -8.03 0.42
N ILE A 101 0.76 -6.77 0.58
CA ILE A 101 1.87 -6.35 1.44
C ILE A 101 1.63 -6.75 2.90
N ILE A 102 0.46 -6.43 3.46
CA ILE A 102 0.14 -6.73 4.87
C ILE A 102 0.07 -8.24 5.16
N ASN A 103 -0.27 -9.05 4.16
CA ASN A 103 -0.32 -10.51 4.28
C ASN A 103 1.03 -11.18 4.01
N THR A 104 2.04 -10.43 3.58
CA THR A 104 3.38 -10.98 3.33
C THR A 104 4.06 -11.37 4.65
N PRO A 105 4.64 -12.57 4.75
CA PRO A 105 5.41 -12.98 5.92
C PRO A 105 6.60 -12.06 6.17
N ALA A 106 6.92 -11.81 7.46
CA ALA A 106 7.98 -10.90 7.86
C ALA A 106 9.33 -11.13 7.14
N PRO A 107 9.82 -12.37 6.94
CA PRO A 107 11.11 -12.58 6.27
C PRO A 107 11.20 -12.10 4.82
N ARG A 108 10.04 -11.94 4.16
CA ARG A 108 9.95 -11.50 2.76
C ARG A 108 9.44 -10.06 2.60
N LEU A 109 9.06 -9.43 3.70
CA LEU A 109 8.36 -8.14 3.65
C LEU A 109 9.22 -7.02 3.05
N ASN A 110 10.53 -6.99 3.35
CA ASN A 110 11.45 -6.00 2.79
C ASN A 110 11.51 -6.07 1.27
N VAL A 111 11.66 -7.29 0.74
CA VAL A 111 11.71 -7.53 -0.71
C VAL A 111 10.36 -7.20 -1.34
N ALA A 112 9.26 -7.61 -0.72
CA ALA A 112 7.91 -7.33 -1.22
C ALA A 112 7.62 -5.82 -1.30
N LEU A 113 8.10 -5.04 -0.34
CA LEU A 113 7.97 -3.58 -0.35
C LEU A 113 8.78 -2.94 -1.47
N ASP A 114 10.02 -3.37 -1.68
CA ASP A 114 10.85 -2.86 -2.78
C ASP A 114 10.29 -3.27 -4.14
N ASP A 115 9.78 -4.51 -4.28
CA ASP A 115 9.12 -4.98 -5.50
C ASP A 115 7.85 -4.19 -5.79
N ALA A 116 7.07 -3.85 -4.76
CA ALA A 116 5.89 -3.01 -4.89
C ALA A 116 6.24 -1.60 -5.39
N LEU A 117 7.28 -0.99 -4.84
CA LEU A 117 7.77 0.32 -5.29
C LEU A 117 8.26 0.28 -6.73
N HIS A 118 9.02 -0.74 -7.09
CA HIS A 118 9.50 -0.94 -8.46
C HIS A 118 8.33 -1.12 -9.44
N SER A 119 7.33 -1.93 -9.07
CA SER A 119 6.12 -2.14 -9.85
C SER A 119 5.35 -0.83 -10.09
N ILE A 120 5.18 -0.01 -9.05
CA ILE A 120 4.51 1.29 -9.14
C ILE A 120 5.30 2.25 -10.03
N ALA A 121 6.61 2.34 -9.83
CA ALA A 121 7.49 3.22 -10.60
C ALA A 121 7.54 2.87 -12.10
N THR A 122 7.45 1.57 -12.43
CA THR A 122 7.44 1.10 -13.81
C THR A 122 6.07 1.23 -14.47
N SER A 123 4.99 1.12 -13.72
CA SER A 123 3.61 1.20 -14.23
C SER A 123 3.15 2.65 -14.44
N SER A 124 3.69 3.59 -13.70
CA SER A 124 3.29 5.00 -13.75
C SER A 124 4.43 5.89 -14.24
N LYS A 125 4.22 6.54 -15.38
CA LYS A 125 5.18 7.52 -15.91
C LYS A 125 5.41 8.70 -14.96
N GLN A 126 4.39 9.08 -14.20
CA GLN A 126 4.44 10.21 -13.26
C GLN A 126 5.26 9.90 -12.01
N LEU A 127 5.34 8.63 -11.62
CA LEU A 127 6.02 8.18 -10.42
C LEU A 127 7.42 7.60 -10.72
N LYS A 128 7.79 7.53 -11.99
CA LYS A 128 9.10 7.05 -12.40
C LYS A 128 10.20 7.95 -11.80
N GLY A 129 11.10 7.35 -11.05
CA GLY A 129 12.21 8.05 -10.41
C GLY A 129 11.86 8.78 -9.10
N CYS A 130 10.61 8.68 -8.61
CA CYS A 130 10.21 9.26 -7.33
C CYS A 130 10.71 8.44 -6.13
N PHE A 131 11.08 7.18 -6.33
CA PHE A 131 11.49 6.28 -5.27
C PHE A 131 12.94 5.86 -5.44
N ILE A 132 13.62 5.68 -4.31
CA ILE A 132 14.98 5.14 -4.26
C ILE A 132 14.86 3.61 -4.27
N GLU A 133 15.50 2.96 -5.22
CA GLU A 133 15.56 1.49 -5.26
C GLU A 133 16.28 0.96 -4.02
N GLY A 134 15.79 -0.16 -3.47
CA GLY A 134 16.40 -0.81 -2.32
C GLY A 134 16.14 -0.09 -0.99
N THR A 135 15.15 0.79 -0.89
CA THR A 135 14.83 1.53 0.35
C THR A 135 14.60 0.60 1.55
N PHE A 136 13.97 -0.54 1.34
CA PHE A 136 13.63 -1.50 2.40
C PHE A 136 14.60 -2.68 2.50
N THR A 137 15.40 -2.95 1.48
CA THR A 137 16.40 -4.03 1.46
C THR A 137 17.80 -3.58 1.89
N THR A 138 18.00 -2.30 2.12
CA THR A 138 19.21 -1.82 2.78
C THR A 138 19.32 -2.40 4.21
N PRO A 139 20.51 -2.74 4.71
CA PRO A 139 20.68 -3.54 5.93
C PRO A 139 20.26 -2.87 7.24
N SER A 140 19.55 -1.78 7.17
CA SER A 140 19.25 -0.91 8.30
C SER A 140 18.02 -1.29 9.12
N LEU A 141 17.13 -2.18 8.62
CA LEU A 141 15.93 -2.58 9.36
C LEU A 141 15.67 -4.08 9.29
N ALA A 142 15.43 -4.67 10.47
CA ALA A 142 15.00 -6.06 10.53
C ALA A 142 13.57 -6.20 9.99
N PRO A 143 13.28 -7.26 9.20
CA PRO A 143 11.94 -7.49 8.65
C PRO A 143 10.82 -7.51 9.70
N ASN A 144 11.12 -8.01 10.90
CA ASN A 144 10.17 -8.04 12.01
C ASN A 144 9.79 -6.65 12.53
N ASP A 145 10.70 -5.68 12.44
CA ASP A 145 10.41 -4.31 12.88
C ASP A 145 9.55 -3.58 11.84
N ILE A 146 9.77 -3.84 10.55
CA ILE A 146 8.90 -3.34 9.49
C ILE A 146 7.49 -3.93 9.64
N LYS A 147 7.38 -5.23 9.96
CA LYS A 147 6.07 -5.89 10.14
C LYS A 147 5.24 -5.29 11.28
N LYS A 148 5.86 -4.69 12.28
CA LYS A 148 5.16 -3.97 13.36
C LYS A 148 4.60 -2.62 12.92
N ILE A 149 5.14 -2.04 11.84
CA ILE A 149 4.76 -0.73 11.32
C ILE A 149 3.67 -0.86 10.24
N VAL A 150 3.77 -1.89 9.41
CA VAL A 150 2.80 -2.23 8.36
C VAL A 150 1.55 -2.87 8.96
#